data_69d06940134c0ef0733409ff715b5e6b
#
_entry.id   69d06940134c0ef0733409ff715b5e6b
#
_cell.length_a   1.000
_cell.length_b   1.000
_cell.length_c   1.000
_cell.angle_alpha   90.00
_cell.angle_beta   90.00
_cell.angle_gamma   90.00
#
_symmetry.space_group_name_H-M   'P 1'
#
loop_
_entity.id
_entity.type
_entity.pdbx_description
1 polymer ?
#
loop_
_entity_poly.entity_id
_entity_poly.type
_entity_poly.pdbx_seq_one_letter_code
_entity_poly.pdbx_strand_id
1 'polypeptide(L)'
;MSITSDFSKFKKIDAHSHIGTFGSPFNIHFNADLLLKQMEEFNIEKTILCSDGPHTNEETVAAFKAHPDKIIPLMWINCAEGKPAYDALEHYIRDEHFAGAKLQSLFDGYCADDPCVDPVAEICEKYGKPLFIHSGHPPFSLPWQIGLLAERHPHLPIVMIHMGHAHGVYVDAAITMAKKYDNIWLETSGTSMSVQIANA
;
A
#
# COMPACT_ATOMS: atom_id res chain seq x y z
N MET A 1 19.15 28.35 5.17
CA MET A 1 20.02 27.17 4.95
C MET A 1 19.18 26.10 4.30
N SER A 2 19.47 25.75 3.06
CA SER A 2 18.81 24.61 2.40
C SER A 2 19.32 23.34 3.06
N ILE A 3 18.47 22.62 3.77
CA ILE A 3 18.79 21.28 4.28
C ILE A 3 18.53 20.32 3.10
N THR A 4 19.36 20.40 2.09
CA THR A 4 19.49 19.31 1.14
C THR A 4 20.47 18.31 1.74
N SER A 5 19.99 17.52 2.71
CA SER A 5 20.70 16.32 3.09
C SER A 5 20.73 15.44 1.84
N ASP A 6 21.93 15.12 1.38
CA ASP A 6 22.12 14.20 0.26
C ASP A 6 21.75 12.78 0.72
N PHE A 7 20.47 12.44 0.54
CA PHE A 7 19.94 11.12 0.89
C PHE A 7 20.34 10.03 -0.09
N SER A 8 20.94 10.35 -1.25
CA SER A 8 21.33 9.38 -2.27
C SER A 8 22.37 8.38 -1.75
N LYS A 9 23.22 8.79 -0.82
CA LYS A 9 24.24 7.92 -0.22
C LYS A 9 23.74 6.87 0.76
N PHE A 10 22.50 7.01 1.25
CA PHE A 10 21.91 6.02 2.15
C PHE A 10 21.15 4.98 1.33
N LYS A 11 21.33 3.72 1.71
CA LYS A 11 20.48 2.63 1.22
C LYS A 11 19.08 2.78 1.78
N LYS A 12 18.08 2.58 0.94
CA LYS A 12 16.67 2.78 1.27
C LYS A 12 15.83 1.59 0.82
N ILE A 13 14.70 1.41 1.48
CA ILE A 13 13.61 0.58 1.01
C ILE A 13 12.44 1.52 0.73
N ASP A 14 11.91 1.47 -0.48
CA ASP A 14 10.69 2.19 -0.83
C ASP A 14 9.48 1.36 -0.39
N ALA A 15 8.67 1.93 0.49
CA ALA A 15 7.55 1.23 1.10
C ALA A 15 6.27 1.20 0.24
N HIS A 16 6.23 1.96 -0.86
CA HIS A 16 5.05 2.01 -1.72
C HIS A 16 5.36 2.54 -3.12
N SER A 17 5.30 1.68 -4.11
CA SER A 17 5.47 2.05 -5.51
C SER A 17 4.46 1.34 -6.41
N HIS A 18 4.32 1.86 -7.63
CA HIS A 18 3.42 1.31 -8.64
C HIS A 18 4.11 1.20 -10.00
N ILE A 19 3.67 0.22 -10.80
CA ILE A 19 3.89 0.18 -12.24
C ILE A 19 2.55 0.09 -12.95
N GLY A 20 2.50 0.51 -14.22
CA GLY A 20 1.30 0.46 -15.06
C GLY A 20 1.04 1.75 -15.82
N THR A 21 -0.18 1.92 -16.27
CA THR A 21 -0.63 3.08 -17.03
C THR A 21 -1.72 3.83 -16.27
N PHE A 22 -1.34 4.95 -15.68
CA PHE A 22 -2.25 5.82 -14.95
C PHE A 22 -2.84 6.87 -15.91
N GLY A 23 -4.15 6.78 -16.17
CA GLY A 23 -4.87 7.71 -17.03
C GLY A 23 -4.99 9.13 -16.48
N SER A 24 -5.93 9.91 -17.02
CA SER A 24 -6.23 11.25 -16.51
C SER A 24 -6.56 11.24 -15.00
N PRO A 25 -6.08 12.21 -14.21
CA PRO A 25 -5.30 13.39 -14.62
C PRO A 25 -3.79 13.16 -14.74
N PHE A 26 -3.26 12.00 -14.37
CA PHE A 26 -1.83 11.76 -14.28
C PHE A 26 -1.17 11.56 -15.66
N ASN A 27 -1.80 10.79 -16.53
CA ASN A 27 -1.30 10.44 -17.87
C ASN A 27 0.17 9.94 -17.85
N ILE A 28 0.45 9.01 -16.94
CA ILE A 28 1.77 8.45 -16.71
C ILE A 28 1.76 6.98 -17.14
N HIS A 29 2.78 6.58 -17.90
CA HIS A 29 3.13 5.17 -18.09
C HIS A 29 4.48 4.90 -17.40
N PHE A 30 4.49 3.99 -16.44
CA PHE A 30 5.65 3.67 -15.65
C PHE A 30 5.82 2.15 -15.57
N ASN A 31 6.90 1.64 -16.15
CA ASN A 31 7.17 0.21 -16.19
C ASN A 31 8.30 -0.20 -15.24
N ALA A 32 8.55 -1.50 -15.13
CA ALA A 32 9.59 -2.04 -14.25
C ALA A 32 10.99 -1.52 -14.57
N ASP A 33 11.35 -1.32 -15.85
CA ASP A 33 12.67 -0.81 -16.23
C ASP A 33 12.90 0.62 -15.74
N LEU A 34 11.88 1.47 -15.85
CA LEU A 34 11.93 2.84 -15.34
C LEU A 34 12.02 2.86 -13.80
N LEU A 35 11.28 1.97 -13.12
CA LEU A 35 11.34 1.80 -11.68
C LEU A 35 12.76 1.40 -11.24
N LEU A 36 13.35 0.39 -11.86
CA LEU A 36 14.69 -0.07 -11.54
C LEU A 36 15.75 1.00 -11.77
N LYS A 37 15.61 1.79 -12.83
CA LYS A 37 16.50 2.93 -13.09
C LYS A 37 16.40 3.98 -11.98
N GLN A 38 15.19 4.31 -11.52
CA GLN A 38 15.02 5.23 -10.39
C GLN A 38 15.56 4.64 -9.09
N MET A 39 15.37 3.35 -8.85
CA MET A 39 15.94 2.69 -7.67
C MET A 39 17.45 2.81 -7.65
N GLU A 40 18.12 2.63 -8.79
CA GLU A 40 19.58 2.81 -8.90
C GLU A 40 19.98 4.25 -8.66
N GLU A 41 19.33 5.22 -9.32
CA GLU A 41 19.62 6.66 -9.20
C GLU A 41 19.49 7.16 -7.75
N PHE A 42 18.48 6.67 -7.02
CA PHE A 42 18.20 7.11 -5.65
C PHE A 42 18.71 6.18 -4.55
N ASN A 43 19.52 5.15 -4.89
CA ASN A 43 20.06 4.15 -3.97
C ASN A 43 18.96 3.43 -3.16
N ILE A 44 17.92 3.00 -3.85
CA ILE A 44 16.83 2.19 -3.30
C ILE A 44 17.18 0.71 -3.53
N GLU A 45 17.34 -0.05 -2.45
CA GLU A 45 17.70 -1.47 -2.55
C GLU A 45 16.51 -2.35 -2.89
N LYS A 46 15.35 -2.06 -2.28
CA LYS A 46 14.10 -2.81 -2.48
C LYS A 46 12.93 -1.86 -2.54
N THR A 47 11.89 -2.26 -3.24
CA THR A 47 10.62 -1.55 -3.27
C THR A 47 9.46 -2.51 -3.06
N ILE A 48 8.44 -2.04 -2.32
CA ILE A 48 7.15 -2.71 -2.22
C ILE A 48 6.32 -2.22 -3.41
N LEU A 49 5.99 -3.16 -4.31
CA LEU A 49 5.42 -2.86 -5.61
C LEU A 49 4.03 -3.45 -5.78
N CYS A 50 3.10 -2.65 -6.30
CA CYS A 50 1.84 -3.14 -6.87
C CYS A 50 1.61 -2.55 -8.28
N SER A 51 0.70 -3.17 -9.02
CA SER A 51 0.25 -2.70 -10.34
C SER A 51 -0.62 -1.45 -10.24
N ASP A 52 -1.20 -1.03 -11.36
CA ASP A 52 -2.11 0.12 -11.46
C ASP A 52 -3.60 -0.24 -11.27
N GLY A 53 -3.91 -1.51 -11.03
CA GLY A 53 -5.28 -1.97 -10.79
C GLY A 53 -5.41 -3.45 -10.44
N PRO A 54 -6.62 -3.89 -10.07
CA PRO A 54 -6.85 -5.27 -9.61
C PRO A 54 -6.72 -6.31 -10.73
N HIS A 55 -6.78 -5.90 -12.01
CA HIS A 55 -6.70 -6.80 -13.16
C HIS A 55 -5.34 -6.78 -13.88
N THR A 56 -4.34 -6.08 -13.32
CA THR A 56 -2.99 -5.93 -13.90
C THR A 56 -1.89 -6.52 -12.99
N ASN A 57 -2.25 -7.36 -12.02
CA ASN A 57 -1.31 -7.96 -11.08
C ASN A 57 -0.22 -8.81 -11.76
N GLU A 58 -0.47 -9.35 -12.96
CA GLU A 58 0.52 -10.08 -13.76
C GLU A 58 1.76 -9.23 -14.12
N GLU A 59 1.62 -7.92 -14.21
CA GLU A 59 2.76 -7.01 -14.39
C GLU A 59 3.67 -7.04 -13.15
N THR A 60 3.09 -7.07 -11.96
CA THR A 60 3.84 -7.21 -10.69
C THR A 60 4.50 -8.59 -10.59
N VAL A 61 3.80 -9.67 -11.01
CA VAL A 61 4.37 -11.03 -11.10
C VAL A 61 5.60 -11.02 -12.01
N ALA A 62 5.47 -10.45 -13.21
CA ALA A 62 6.57 -10.40 -14.17
C ALA A 62 7.78 -9.62 -13.62
N ALA A 63 7.55 -8.45 -13.01
CA ALA A 63 8.60 -7.64 -12.40
C ALA A 63 9.29 -8.40 -11.23
N PHE A 64 8.52 -9.05 -10.38
CA PHE A 64 9.06 -9.85 -9.27
C PHE A 64 9.87 -11.05 -9.74
N LYS A 65 9.37 -11.83 -10.71
CA LYS A 65 10.10 -12.99 -11.26
C LYS A 65 11.42 -12.58 -11.92
N ALA A 66 11.47 -11.39 -12.54
CA ALA A 66 12.69 -10.86 -13.14
C ALA A 66 13.69 -10.31 -12.10
N HIS A 67 13.20 -9.75 -10.99
CA HIS A 67 14.02 -9.05 -9.98
C HIS A 67 13.61 -9.40 -8.53
N PRO A 68 13.68 -10.68 -8.11
CA PRO A 68 13.19 -11.13 -6.82
C PRO A 68 13.99 -10.60 -5.61
N ASP A 69 15.21 -10.13 -5.85
CA ASP A 69 16.05 -9.47 -4.86
C ASP A 69 15.73 -8.00 -4.62
N LYS A 70 14.99 -7.36 -5.55
CA LYS A 70 14.64 -5.93 -5.52
C LYS A 70 13.17 -5.66 -5.27
N ILE A 71 12.28 -6.51 -5.77
CA ILE A 71 10.83 -6.31 -5.74
C ILE A 71 10.20 -7.11 -4.61
N ILE A 72 9.36 -6.46 -3.82
CA ILE A 72 8.48 -7.08 -2.81
C ILE A 72 7.04 -6.93 -3.35
N PRO A 73 6.42 -7.98 -3.88
CA PRO A 73 5.17 -7.84 -4.60
C PRO A 73 3.96 -7.77 -3.68
N LEU A 74 3.03 -6.83 -3.94
CA LEU A 74 1.68 -6.79 -3.36
C LEU A 74 0.64 -7.03 -4.45
N MET A 75 -0.42 -7.78 -4.10
CA MET A 75 -1.58 -7.91 -4.95
C MET A 75 -2.55 -6.76 -4.72
N TRP A 76 -2.86 -5.97 -5.76
CA TRP A 76 -4.03 -5.11 -5.70
C TRP A 76 -5.28 -5.96 -5.82
N ILE A 77 -6.17 -5.92 -4.84
CA ILE A 77 -7.41 -6.68 -4.80
C ILE A 77 -8.62 -5.75 -4.70
N ASN A 78 -9.64 -5.99 -5.52
CA ASN A 78 -10.95 -5.37 -5.39
C ASN A 78 -11.88 -6.30 -4.60
N CYS A 79 -12.14 -5.96 -3.33
CA CYS A 79 -12.99 -6.76 -2.44
C CYS A 79 -14.44 -6.87 -2.93
N ALA A 80 -14.93 -5.88 -3.70
CA ALA A 80 -16.31 -5.88 -4.21
C ALA A 80 -16.57 -6.99 -5.26
N GLU A 81 -15.52 -7.59 -5.82
CA GLU A 81 -15.62 -8.74 -6.73
C GLU A 81 -15.89 -10.06 -5.98
N GLY A 82 -15.79 -10.06 -4.66
CA GLY A 82 -16.16 -11.19 -3.81
C GLY A 82 -15.23 -12.40 -3.96
N LYS A 83 -15.82 -13.61 -3.90
CA LYS A 83 -15.06 -14.86 -3.83
C LYS A 83 -13.99 -15.05 -4.91
N PRO A 84 -14.19 -14.72 -6.19
CA PRO A 84 -13.12 -14.84 -7.19
C PRO A 84 -11.86 -14.02 -6.83
N ALA A 85 -12.03 -12.82 -6.29
CA ALA A 85 -10.92 -11.99 -5.87
C ALA A 85 -10.20 -12.57 -4.63
N TYR A 86 -10.95 -13.16 -3.69
CA TYR A 86 -10.38 -13.81 -2.51
C TYR A 86 -9.58 -15.07 -2.88
N ASP A 87 -10.12 -15.90 -3.77
CA ASP A 87 -9.42 -17.10 -4.28
C ASP A 87 -8.13 -16.70 -5.02
N ALA A 88 -8.18 -15.60 -5.80
CA ALA A 88 -6.99 -15.06 -6.46
C ALA A 88 -5.95 -14.56 -5.45
N LEU A 89 -6.35 -13.83 -4.40
CA LEU A 89 -5.42 -13.37 -3.36
C LEU A 89 -4.72 -14.56 -2.70
N GLU A 90 -5.46 -15.60 -2.34
CA GLU A 90 -4.87 -16.79 -1.74
C GLU A 90 -3.87 -17.47 -2.67
N HIS A 91 -4.17 -17.55 -3.97
CA HIS A 91 -3.26 -18.05 -5.00
C HIS A 91 -1.98 -17.19 -5.09
N TYR A 92 -2.10 -15.87 -5.20
CA TYR A 92 -0.95 -14.97 -5.30
C TYR A 92 -0.03 -15.06 -4.07
N ILE A 93 -0.59 -15.15 -2.88
CA ILE A 93 0.20 -15.29 -1.66
C ILE A 93 0.90 -16.65 -1.60
N ARG A 94 0.17 -17.75 -1.86
CA ARG A 94 0.66 -19.12 -1.68
C ARG A 94 1.60 -19.55 -2.79
N ASP A 95 1.22 -19.30 -4.05
CA ASP A 95 1.84 -19.89 -5.23
C ASP A 95 2.78 -18.90 -5.93
N GLU A 96 2.44 -17.61 -5.97
CA GLU A 96 3.27 -16.57 -6.58
C GLU A 96 4.13 -15.81 -5.54
N HIS A 97 4.07 -16.20 -4.26
CA HIS A 97 4.89 -15.68 -3.16
C HIS A 97 4.74 -14.18 -2.90
N PHE A 98 3.56 -13.63 -3.13
CA PHE A 98 3.27 -12.24 -2.83
C PHE A 98 3.40 -11.94 -1.34
N ALA A 99 3.91 -10.76 -1.03
CA ALA A 99 4.22 -10.35 0.33
C ALA A 99 3.00 -9.83 1.11
N GLY A 100 1.87 -9.57 0.43
CA GLY A 100 0.65 -9.08 1.04
C GLY A 100 -0.35 -8.60 0.00
N ALA A 101 -1.37 -7.87 0.47
CA ALA A 101 -2.42 -7.30 -0.35
C ALA A 101 -2.44 -5.78 -0.28
N LYS A 102 -3.00 -5.14 -1.32
CA LYS A 102 -3.23 -3.69 -1.43
C LYS A 102 -4.70 -3.43 -1.72
N LEU A 103 -5.32 -2.57 -0.91
CA LEU A 103 -6.66 -2.04 -1.15
C LEU A 103 -6.62 -0.59 -1.63
N GLN A 104 -7.43 -0.29 -2.64
CA GLN A 104 -7.65 1.06 -3.14
C GLN A 104 -9.15 1.37 -3.14
N SER A 105 -9.71 1.43 -1.94
CA SER A 105 -11.15 1.58 -1.70
C SER A 105 -11.79 2.75 -2.44
N LEU A 106 -11.03 3.85 -2.67
CA LEU A 106 -11.52 4.99 -3.44
C LEU A 106 -11.85 4.64 -4.89
N PHE A 107 -10.98 3.88 -5.56
CA PHE A 107 -11.18 3.52 -6.98
C PHE A 107 -12.13 2.35 -7.12
N ASP A 108 -12.09 1.42 -6.17
CA ASP A 108 -12.87 0.19 -6.20
C ASP A 108 -14.29 0.36 -5.61
N GLY A 109 -14.58 1.51 -4.92
CA GLY A 109 -15.93 1.94 -4.55
C GLY A 109 -16.54 1.28 -3.31
N TYR A 110 -15.73 0.89 -2.31
CA TYR A 110 -16.19 0.36 -1.02
C TYR A 110 -15.47 1.05 0.15
N CYS A 111 -16.06 1.02 1.35
CA CYS A 111 -15.41 1.55 2.54
C CYS A 111 -14.34 0.59 3.09
N ALA A 112 -13.26 1.14 3.67
CA ALA A 112 -12.16 0.32 4.20
C ALA A 112 -12.58 -0.58 5.38
N ASP A 113 -13.73 -0.30 6.01
CA ASP A 113 -14.34 -1.09 7.07
C ASP A 113 -15.54 -1.93 6.62
N ASP A 114 -15.84 -1.97 5.32
CA ASP A 114 -16.92 -2.80 4.78
C ASP A 114 -16.70 -4.29 5.03
N PRO A 115 -17.78 -5.07 5.26
CA PRO A 115 -17.67 -6.53 5.45
C PRO A 115 -17.00 -7.29 4.31
N CYS A 116 -16.97 -6.74 3.09
CA CYS A 116 -16.24 -7.36 1.97
C CYS A 116 -14.71 -7.35 2.18
N VAL A 117 -14.20 -6.54 3.10
CA VAL A 117 -12.76 -6.48 3.44
C VAL A 117 -12.36 -7.58 4.40
N ASP A 118 -13.28 -8.05 5.27
CA ASP A 118 -12.95 -9.07 6.29
C ASP A 118 -12.35 -10.36 5.70
N PRO A 119 -12.85 -10.95 4.59
CA PRO A 119 -12.22 -12.13 3.99
C PRO A 119 -10.78 -11.88 3.50
N VAL A 120 -10.47 -10.68 3.03
CA VAL A 120 -9.09 -10.31 2.66
C VAL A 120 -8.20 -10.23 3.89
N ALA A 121 -8.70 -9.62 4.96
CA ALA A 121 -8.02 -9.53 6.25
C ALA A 121 -7.73 -10.93 6.81
N GLU A 122 -8.72 -11.82 6.81
CA GLU A 122 -8.59 -13.22 7.27
C GLU A 122 -7.54 -14.02 6.46
N ILE A 123 -7.50 -13.84 5.14
CA ILE A 123 -6.49 -14.46 4.29
C ILE A 123 -5.11 -13.92 4.65
N CYS A 124 -4.95 -12.59 4.79
CA CYS A 124 -3.69 -12.00 5.19
C CYS A 124 -3.23 -12.48 6.57
N GLU A 125 -4.11 -12.53 7.57
CA GLU A 125 -3.82 -13.09 8.89
C GLU A 125 -3.39 -14.57 8.82
N LYS A 126 -4.12 -15.39 8.07
CA LYS A 126 -3.82 -16.82 7.88
C LYS A 126 -2.40 -17.06 7.37
N TYR A 127 -1.91 -16.21 6.50
CA TYR A 127 -0.57 -16.32 5.91
C TYR A 127 0.48 -15.42 6.57
N GLY A 128 0.12 -14.67 7.63
CA GLY A 128 1.02 -13.74 8.30
C GLY A 128 1.50 -12.60 7.38
N LYS A 129 0.62 -12.10 6.53
CA LYS A 129 0.92 -11.08 5.53
C LYS A 129 0.27 -9.74 5.89
N PRO A 130 0.94 -8.59 5.61
CA PRO A 130 0.35 -7.28 5.83
C PRO A 130 -0.72 -6.93 4.78
N LEU A 131 -1.65 -6.07 5.21
CA LEU A 131 -2.63 -5.43 4.36
C LEU A 131 -2.31 -3.94 4.23
N PHE A 132 -2.06 -3.49 3.00
CA PHE A 132 -1.78 -2.10 2.67
C PHE A 132 -3.08 -1.42 2.23
N ILE A 133 -3.46 -0.30 2.83
CA ILE A 133 -4.73 0.37 2.53
C ILE A 133 -4.46 1.83 2.19
N HIS A 134 -4.87 2.24 0.98
CA HIS A 134 -4.89 3.66 0.60
C HIS A 134 -5.77 4.45 1.55
N SER A 135 -5.31 5.60 2.07
CA SER A 135 -6.03 6.32 3.12
C SER A 135 -6.23 7.81 2.80
N GLY A 136 -7.20 8.42 3.50
CA GLY A 136 -7.42 9.85 3.50
C GLY A 136 -8.41 10.37 2.45
N HIS A 137 -9.18 9.51 1.80
CA HIS A 137 -10.17 9.92 0.81
C HIS A 137 -11.60 9.56 1.24
N PRO A 138 -12.42 10.57 1.60
CA PRO A 138 -13.81 10.34 1.92
C PRO A 138 -14.63 9.93 0.67
N PRO A 139 -15.64 9.08 0.84
CA PRO A 139 -16.05 8.45 2.09
C PRO A 139 -15.40 7.10 2.36
N PHE A 140 -14.51 6.61 1.47
CA PHE A 140 -14.16 5.20 1.34
C PHE A 140 -12.96 4.73 2.16
N SER A 141 -12.00 5.63 2.48
CA SER A 141 -10.73 5.22 3.10
C SER A 141 -10.28 6.19 4.20
N LEU A 142 -11.19 6.48 5.11
CA LEU A 142 -10.91 7.37 6.24
C LEU A 142 -10.11 6.63 7.31
N PRO A 143 -9.17 7.30 8.02
CA PRO A 143 -8.32 6.65 9.01
C PRO A 143 -9.08 5.88 10.10
N TRP A 144 -10.23 6.40 10.54
CA TRP A 144 -11.05 5.71 11.55
C TRP A 144 -11.77 4.46 11.02
N GLN A 145 -12.07 4.39 9.71
CA GLN A 145 -12.58 3.16 9.09
C GLN A 145 -11.49 2.08 9.12
N ILE A 146 -10.25 2.45 8.77
CA ILE A 146 -9.10 1.54 8.87
C ILE A 146 -8.87 1.14 10.35
N GLY A 147 -9.07 2.07 11.30
CA GLY A 147 -9.03 1.77 12.73
C GLY A 147 -10.08 0.75 13.17
N LEU A 148 -11.31 0.81 12.62
CA LEU A 148 -12.36 -0.19 12.89
C LEU A 148 -12.01 -1.57 12.32
N LEU A 149 -11.37 -1.63 11.15
CA LEU A 149 -10.84 -2.87 10.60
C LEU A 149 -9.73 -3.44 11.51
N ALA A 150 -8.80 -2.60 11.95
CA ALA A 150 -7.71 -3.00 12.84
C ALA A 150 -8.22 -3.56 14.19
N GLU A 151 -9.32 -3.01 14.70
CA GLU A 151 -9.97 -3.50 15.93
C GLU A 151 -10.59 -4.88 15.73
N ARG A 152 -11.19 -5.15 14.57
CA ARG A 152 -11.75 -6.49 14.24
C ARG A 152 -10.67 -7.54 13.97
N HIS A 153 -9.51 -7.11 13.45
CA HIS A 153 -8.41 -7.98 13.06
C HIS A 153 -7.11 -7.59 13.80
N PRO A 154 -7.03 -7.82 15.13
CA PRO A 154 -5.92 -7.31 15.96
C PRO A 154 -4.57 -7.96 15.67
N HIS A 155 -4.53 -9.06 14.93
CA HIS A 155 -3.29 -9.75 14.55
C HIS A 155 -2.84 -9.43 13.11
N LEU A 156 -3.65 -8.68 12.35
CA LEU A 156 -3.34 -8.27 11.00
C LEU A 156 -2.43 -7.03 11.01
N PRO A 157 -1.20 -7.09 10.49
CA PRO A 157 -0.43 -5.88 10.25
C PRO A 157 -1.08 -5.04 9.14
N ILE A 158 -1.50 -3.83 9.45
CA ILE A 158 -2.12 -2.91 8.50
C ILE A 158 -1.18 -1.74 8.24
N VAL A 159 -0.88 -1.46 6.97
CA VAL A 159 -0.13 -0.28 6.56
C VAL A 159 -1.09 0.75 5.98
N MET A 160 -1.27 1.85 6.68
CA MET A 160 -2.08 2.98 6.23
C MET A 160 -1.26 3.86 5.28
N ILE A 161 -1.46 3.65 3.97
CA ILE A 161 -0.71 4.35 2.92
C ILE A 161 -1.12 5.82 2.91
N HIS A 162 -0.14 6.70 2.72
CA HIS A 162 -0.25 8.16 2.73
C HIS A 162 -0.66 8.76 4.08
N MET A 163 -0.69 7.98 5.16
CA MET A 163 -1.04 8.41 6.53
C MET A 163 -2.15 9.49 6.60
N GLY A 164 -3.26 9.28 5.86
CA GLY A 164 -4.36 10.25 5.78
C GLY A 164 -4.24 11.27 4.64
N HIS A 165 -3.25 11.10 3.74
CA HIS A 165 -3.03 11.93 2.55
C HIS A 165 -2.74 13.42 2.88
N ALA A 166 -3.09 14.36 1.97
CA ALA A 166 -2.73 15.77 2.08
C ALA A 166 -3.61 16.61 3.04
N HIS A 167 -4.65 16.04 3.62
CA HIS A 167 -5.58 16.77 4.48
C HIS A 167 -5.22 16.64 5.96
N GLY A 168 -4.83 17.73 6.62
CA GLY A 168 -4.33 17.72 8.00
C GLY A 168 -5.20 16.99 9.00
N VAL A 169 -6.53 17.14 8.94
CA VAL A 169 -7.46 16.44 9.83
C VAL A 169 -7.39 14.93 9.68
N TYR A 170 -7.14 14.42 8.49
CA TYR A 170 -7.00 12.97 8.26
C TYR A 170 -5.60 12.47 8.64
N VAL A 171 -4.58 13.29 8.48
CA VAL A 171 -3.22 12.96 8.96
C VAL A 171 -3.22 12.84 10.49
N ASP A 172 -3.83 13.79 11.20
CA ASP A 172 -3.96 13.73 12.66
C ASP A 172 -4.78 12.52 13.11
N ALA A 173 -5.84 12.19 12.37
CA ALA A 173 -6.63 10.98 12.62
C ALA A 173 -5.84 9.70 12.38
N ALA A 174 -5.03 9.63 11.33
CA ALA A 174 -4.16 8.48 11.04
C ALA A 174 -3.15 8.26 12.16
N ILE A 175 -2.49 9.32 12.62
CA ILE A 175 -1.58 9.27 13.78
C ILE A 175 -2.32 8.78 15.05
N THR A 176 -3.55 9.28 15.26
CA THR A 176 -4.37 8.86 16.41
C THR A 176 -4.71 7.37 16.34
N MET A 177 -5.07 6.86 15.15
CA MET A 177 -5.37 5.44 14.98
C MET A 177 -4.13 4.56 15.17
N ALA A 178 -2.98 4.96 14.64
CA ALA A 178 -1.73 4.23 14.81
C ALA A 178 -1.25 4.21 16.28
N LYS A 179 -1.53 5.26 17.06
CA LYS A 179 -1.26 5.28 18.51
C LYS A 179 -2.26 4.45 19.32
N LYS A 180 -3.47 4.22 18.80
CA LYS A 180 -4.51 3.45 19.47
C LYS A 180 -4.39 1.94 19.20
N TYR A 181 -3.97 1.55 18.01
CA TYR A 181 -3.93 0.16 17.55
C TYR A 181 -2.51 -0.24 17.17
N ASP A 182 -1.92 -1.16 17.92
CA ASP A 182 -0.53 -1.60 17.77
C ASP A 182 -0.24 -2.30 16.42
N ASN A 183 -1.29 -2.68 15.71
CA ASN A 183 -1.21 -3.34 14.40
C ASN A 183 -1.35 -2.38 13.21
N ILE A 184 -1.32 -1.04 13.42
CA ILE A 184 -1.33 -0.04 12.36
C ILE A 184 0.04 0.60 12.21
N TRP A 185 0.55 0.62 10.99
CA TRP A 185 1.74 1.32 10.54
C TRP A 185 1.38 2.44 9.59
N LEU A 186 2.13 3.54 9.59
CA LEU A 186 1.92 4.68 8.71
C LEU A 186 2.96 4.72 7.60
N GLU A 187 2.52 4.84 6.36
CA GLU A 187 3.37 5.08 5.19
C GLU A 187 3.21 6.54 4.75
N THR A 188 4.32 7.24 4.47
CA THR A 188 4.37 8.70 4.41
C THR A 188 4.34 9.29 3.00
N SER A 189 4.29 8.47 1.95
CA SER A 189 4.20 8.98 0.57
C SER A 189 2.94 9.80 0.36
N GLY A 190 2.98 10.79 -0.52
CA GLY A 190 1.85 11.69 -0.76
C GLY A 190 1.53 12.66 0.38
N THR A 191 2.18 12.55 1.55
CA THR A 191 1.98 13.45 2.68
C THR A 191 2.98 14.60 2.61
N SER A 192 2.46 15.82 2.39
CA SER A 192 3.29 17.03 2.24
C SER A 192 3.62 17.72 3.57
N MET A 193 3.10 17.20 4.69
CA MET A 193 3.15 17.86 6.01
C MET A 193 4.27 17.27 6.87
N SER A 194 5.49 17.76 6.71
CA SER A 194 6.68 17.27 7.43
C SER A 194 6.57 17.33 8.97
N VAL A 195 5.81 18.29 9.52
CA VAL A 195 5.58 18.39 10.96
C VAL A 195 4.75 17.22 11.48
N GLN A 196 3.72 16.81 10.74
CA GLN A 196 2.90 15.67 11.11
C GLN A 196 3.65 14.35 10.98
N ILE A 197 4.52 14.20 9.99
CA ILE A 197 5.41 13.04 9.87
C ILE A 197 6.33 12.93 11.10
N ALA A 198 6.82 14.07 11.61
CA ALA A 198 7.65 14.09 12.83
C ALA A 198 6.86 13.76 14.11
N ASN A 199 5.52 13.85 14.10
CA ASN A 199 4.65 13.56 15.24
C ASN A 199 4.10 12.12 15.24
N ALA A 200 4.29 11.40 14.14
CA ALA A 200 3.86 10.01 13.99
C ALA A 200 4.84 9.05 14.65
#